data_631ba1c58b7ffb864516d762eb79431b
#
_entry.id   631ba1c58b7ffb864516d762eb79431b
#
_cell.length_a   1.000
_cell.length_b   1.000
_cell.length_c   1.000
_cell.angle_alpha   90.00
_cell.angle_beta   90.00
_cell.angle_gamma   90.00
#
_symmetry.space_group_name_H-M   'P 1'
#
loop_
_entity.id
_entity.type
_entity.pdbx_description
1 polymer ?
#
loop_
_entity_poly.entity_id
_entity_poly.type
_entity_poly.pdbx_seq_one_letter_code
_entity_poly.pdbx_strand_id
1 'polypeptide(L)'
;MKASRLSGLASRSMRKRAGLLGAVVGIAAVGVAAGVVAERTLVRRSKRALDDPYAAEDFGLLPYDEALTVTTADGTDLYVEIVEPIDGVELDAEFVAEVAGTMTTLEPTIVFVHGFCLDMGTFHFQRKELTRRGDYRMVFYDQPGHGRSGRLESGEYELPALGEALKSVLDETVPEGPIVLVGHSMGGMTMMAFAEQHPEYFGDRVVATVLISTSGGRLEETKFGLPALIAKAGSPLLPLVNSATRLSGGVIDRARHASSDLAWLLTRRYGFGDTKPSPALVSYVEEMNSRTSAETVARYLRTLYTHARYPALKALRSAPALVVVGDKDMITPVTHSEEILRHLPDAEFVKVPDSGHVVMLEHADEVNAILIAFLEKLTA
;
A
#
# COMPACT_ATOMS: atom_id res chain seq x y z
N MET A 1 -46.58 1.08 63.23
CA MET A 1 -45.12 1.11 63.30
C MET A 1 -44.51 -0.03 62.45
N LYS A 2 -44.60 -0.05 61.12
CA LYS A 2 -43.97 -1.08 60.25
C LYS A 2 -43.49 -0.55 58.88
N ALA A 3 -43.30 0.75 58.66
CA ALA A 3 -42.90 1.32 57.38
C ALA A 3 -41.45 1.84 57.30
N SER A 4 -40.64 1.83 58.38
CA SER A 4 -39.31 2.48 58.39
C SER A 4 -38.12 1.53 58.28
N ARG A 5 -38.31 0.20 58.10
CA ARG A 5 -37.17 -0.76 58.01
C ARG A 5 -36.82 -1.22 56.61
N LEU A 6 -37.66 -0.93 55.57
CA LEU A 6 -37.42 -1.36 54.20
C LEU A 6 -36.57 -0.35 53.35
N SER A 7 -36.51 0.91 53.74
CA SER A 7 -35.72 1.92 53.01
C SER A 7 -34.21 1.84 53.24
N GLY A 8 -33.76 1.27 54.35
CA GLY A 8 -32.34 1.16 54.69
C GLY A 8 -31.59 0.03 53.99
N LEU A 9 -32.27 -1.03 53.56
CA LEU A 9 -31.66 -2.18 52.92
C LEU A 9 -31.44 -1.94 51.41
N ALA A 10 -32.35 -1.21 50.74
CA ALA A 10 -32.22 -0.85 49.31
C ALA A 10 -31.07 0.11 49.05
N SER A 11 -30.82 1.08 49.95
CA SER A 11 -29.74 2.05 49.82
C SER A 11 -28.34 1.44 50.02
N ARG A 12 -28.23 0.42 50.91
CA ARG A 12 -26.96 -0.29 51.14
C ARG A 12 -26.56 -1.21 49.97
N SER A 13 -27.55 -1.84 49.30
CA SER A 13 -27.29 -2.70 48.13
C SER A 13 -26.90 -1.90 46.91
N MET A 14 -27.50 -0.72 46.68
CA MET A 14 -27.14 0.19 45.60
C MET A 14 -25.75 0.78 45.80
N ARG A 15 -25.35 1.20 47.02
CA ARG A 15 -23.99 1.69 47.31
C ARG A 15 -22.91 0.62 47.15
N LYS A 16 -23.20 -0.65 47.50
CA LYS A 16 -22.27 -1.77 47.26
C LYS A 16 -22.13 -2.08 45.76
N ARG A 17 -23.21 -2.02 44.96
CA ARG A 17 -23.15 -2.22 43.50
C ARG A 17 -22.44 -1.07 42.79
N ALA A 18 -22.63 0.17 43.20
CA ALA A 18 -21.92 1.33 42.67
C ALA A 18 -20.42 1.29 43.00
N GLY A 19 -20.06 0.82 44.20
CA GLY A 19 -18.65 0.61 44.59
C GLY A 19 -17.95 -0.50 43.81
N LEU A 20 -18.67 -1.63 43.53
CA LEU A 20 -18.12 -2.71 42.72
C LEU A 20 -17.94 -2.30 41.24
N LEU A 21 -18.90 -1.59 40.67
CA LEU A 21 -18.82 -1.03 39.32
C LEU A 21 -17.68 -0.01 39.21
N GLY A 22 -17.52 0.87 40.20
CA GLY A 22 -16.40 1.81 40.25
C GLY A 22 -15.04 1.14 40.37
N ALA A 23 -14.93 0.05 41.12
CA ALA A 23 -13.69 -0.74 41.25
C ALA A 23 -13.37 -1.49 39.92
N VAL A 24 -14.35 -2.07 39.25
CA VAL A 24 -14.17 -2.76 37.96
C VAL A 24 -13.78 -1.76 36.87
N VAL A 25 -14.40 -0.59 36.82
CA VAL A 25 -14.03 0.49 35.89
C VAL A 25 -12.64 1.03 36.21
N GLY A 26 -12.29 1.19 37.49
CA GLY A 26 -10.96 1.62 37.94
C GLY A 26 -9.88 0.62 37.56
N ILE A 27 -10.08 -0.69 37.76
CA ILE A 27 -9.15 -1.75 37.38
C ILE A 27 -9.00 -1.83 35.88
N ALA A 28 -10.10 -1.70 35.12
CA ALA A 28 -10.05 -1.64 33.65
C ALA A 28 -9.27 -0.41 33.16
N ALA A 29 -9.51 0.76 33.76
CA ALA A 29 -8.78 1.99 33.42
C ALA A 29 -7.27 1.91 33.76
N VAL A 30 -6.90 1.30 34.90
CA VAL A 30 -5.50 1.06 35.28
C VAL A 30 -4.85 0.03 34.35
N GLY A 31 -5.57 -1.03 33.97
CA GLY A 31 -5.09 -2.03 33.02
C GLY A 31 -4.84 -1.42 31.64
N VAL A 32 -5.75 -0.58 31.15
CA VAL A 32 -5.57 0.16 29.88
C VAL A 32 -4.42 1.15 29.99
N ALA A 33 -4.31 1.90 31.08
CA ALA A 33 -3.20 2.85 31.28
C ALA A 33 -1.85 2.14 31.37
N ALA A 34 -1.76 1.01 32.08
CA ALA A 34 -0.54 0.20 32.17
C ALA A 34 -0.19 -0.42 30.81
N GLY A 35 -1.18 -0.88 30.04
CA GLY A 35 -1.01 -1.36 28.67
C GLY A 35 -0.43 -0.28 27.77
N VAL A 36 -0.99 0.92 27.78
CA VAL A 36 -0.51 2.07 26.98
C VAL A 36 0.92 2.50 27.39
N VAL A 37 1.25 2.47 28.70
CA VAL A 37 2.61 2.79 29.15
C VAL A 37 3.62 1.72 28.72
N ALA A 38 3.26 0.44 28.83
CA ALA A 38 4.10 -0.67 28.38
C ALA A 38 4.32 -0.62 26.87
N GLU A 39 3.25 -0.36 26.11
CA GLU A 39 3.28 -0.18 24.67
C GLU A 39 4.20 0.98 24.26
N ARG A 40 4.03 2.17 24.84
CA ARG A 40 4.89 3.33 24.59
C ARG A 40 6.36 3.06 24.91
N THR A 41 6.64 2.31 25.97
CA THR A 41 8.01 1.96 26.34
C THR A 41 8.62 0.98 25.33
N LEU A 42 7.85 0.01 24.86
CA LEU A 42 8.24 -0.94 23.82
C LEU A 42 8.49 -0.22 22.49
N VAL A 43 7.57 0.62 22.03
CA VAL A 43 7.70 1.39 20.77
C VAL A 43 8.90 2.33 20.85
N ARG A 44 9.07 3.09 21.94
CA ARG A 44 10.24 3.97 22.13
C ARG A 44 11.55 3.19 22.14
N ARG A 45 11.57 1.99 22.71
CA ARG A 45 12.75 1.12 22.73
C ARG A 45 13.04 0.54 21.34
N SER A 46 12.01 0.17 20.60
CA SER A 46 12.11 -0.32 19.22
C SER A 46 12.56 0.78 18.25
N LYS A 47 12.03 2.01 18.40
CA LYS A 47 12.43 3.18 17.59
C LYS A 47 13.86 3.68 17.85
N ARG A 48 14.54 3.18 18.88
CA ARG A 48 15.91 3.56 19.29
C ARG A 48 16.94 2.46 19.01
N ALA A 49 16.75 1.65 17.98
CA ALA A 49 17.78 0.72 17.55
C ALA A 49 19.04 1.52 17.18
N LEU A 50 20.13 1.26 17.89
CA LEU A 50 21.40 1.99 17.71
C LEU A 50 22.08 1.70 16.37
N ASP A 51 21.71 0.59 15.71
CA ASP A 51 22.31 0.08 14.48
C ASP A 51 21.26 -0.03 13.34
N ASP A 52 20.35 0.95 13.22
CA ASP A 52 19.39 0.97 12.13
C ASP A 52 20.09 1.37 10.80
N PRO A 53 20.21 0.49 9.79
CA PRO A 53 20.92 0.78 8.56
C PRO A 53 20.30 1.91 7.74
N TYR A 54 19.02 2.21 7.97
CA TYR A 54 18.28 3.24 7.26
C TYR A 54 17.99 4.49 8.09
N ALA A 55 18.64 4.64 9.25
CA ALA A 55 18.42 5.81 10.14
C ALA A 55 18.77 7.16 9.48
N ALA A 56 19.65 7.16 8.49
CA ALA A 56 20.10 8.34 7.76
C ALA A 56 19.52 8.41 6.32
N GLU A 57 18.57 7.53 5.97
CA GLU A 57 17.95 7.53 4.64
C GLU A 57 16.90 8.63 4.55
N ASP A 58 17.01 9.47 3.52
CA ASP A 58 16.07 10.56 3.24
C ASP A 58 14.87 10.01 2.44
N PHE A 59 13.98 9.30 3.10
CA PHE A 59 12.82 8.68 2.49
C PHE A 59 11.87 9.69 1.82
N GLY A 60 11.42 9.36 0.60
CA GLY A 60 10.46 10.16 -0.14
C GLY A 60 11.02 11.44 -0.74
N LEU A 61 12.33 11.70 -0.60
CA LEU A 61 13.03 12.88 -1.12
C LEU A 61 13.96 12.51 -2.30
N LEU A 62 13.46 11.71 -3.24
CA LEU A 62 14.21 11.37 -4.44
C LEU A 62 13.98 12.41 -5.56
N PRO A 63 15.01 12.70 -6.37
CA PRO A 63 14.87 13.62 -7.48
C PRO A 63 13.92 13.09 -8.55
N TYR A 64 13.33 13.99 -9.30
CA TYR A 64 12.54 13.76 -10.51
C TYR A 64 12.85 14.86 -11.52
N ASP A 65 12.62 14.57 -12.79
CA ASP A 65 12.84 15.52 -13.87
C ASP A 65 11.59 16.37 -14.12
N GLU A 66 10.41 15.74 -14.02
CA GLU A 66 9.13 16.41 -14.19
C GLU A 66 8.12 15.98 -13.11
N ALA A 67 7.28 16.92 -12.69
CA ALA A 67 6.09 16.65 -11.90
C ALA A 67 4.88 17.32 -12.55
N LEU A 68 3.81 16.58 -12.71
CA LEU A 68 2.60 17.06 -13.35
C LEU A 68 1.34 16.56 -12.64
N THR A 69 0.22 17.14 -13.03
CA THR A 69 -1.10 16.68 -12.62
C THR A 69 -1.84 16.10 -13.81
N VAL A 70 -2.27 14.84 -13.70
CA VAL A 70 -3.13 14.18 -14.68
C VAL A 70 -4.56 14.21 -14.17
N THR A 71 -5.46 14.82 -14.93
CA THR A 71 -6.88 14.87 -14.57
C THR A 71 -7.61 13.71 -15.24
N THR A 72 -8.23 12.85 -14.45
CA THR A 72 -9.01 11.71 -14.95
C THR A 72 -10.34 12.14 -15.57
N ALA A 73 -11.03 11.23 -16.25
CA ALA A 73 -12.31 11.53 -16.88
C ALA A 73 -13.42 11.94 -15.90
N ASP A 74 -13.34 11.52 -14.63
CA ASP A 74 -14.27 11.95 -13.56
C ASP A 74 -13.86 13.26 -12.89
N GLY A 75 -12.76 13.89 -13.33
CA GLY A 75 -12.27 15.16 -12.80
C GLY A 75 -11.31 15.01 -11.60
N THR A 76 -10.87 13.79 -11.28
CA THR A 76 -9.90 13.56 -10.20
C THR A 76 -8.49 13.95 -10.63
N ASP A 77 -7.82 14.79 -9.87
CA ASP A 77 -6.44 15.19 -10.11
C ASP A 77 -5.46 14.17 -9.49
N LEU A 78 -4.60 13.61 -10.32
CA LEU A 78 -3.55 12.66 -9.93
C LEU A 78 -2.19 13.33 -9.98
N TYR A 79 -1.43 13.22 -8.89
CA TYR A 79 -0.06 13.70 -8.84
C TYR A 79 0.89 12.64 -9.43
N VAL A 80 1.72 13.06 -10.36
CA VAL A 80 2.64 12.19 -11.12
C VAL A 80 4.04 12.78 -11.10
N GLU A 81 5.07 11.93 -10.96
CA GLU A 81 6.47 12.27 -11.13
C GLU A 81 7.10 11.39 -12.22
N ILE A 82 7.92 12.00 -13.06
CA ILE A 82 8.64 11.33 -14.14
C ILE A 82 10.14 11.46 -13.86
N VAL A 83 10.84 10.36 -14.06
CA VAL A 83 12.31 10.30 -14.05
C VAL A 83 12.74 9.87 -15.45
N GLU A 84 13.49 10.72 -16.12
CA GLU A 84 14.02 10.43 -17.43
C GLU A 84 15.32 9.60 -17.34
N PRO A 85 15.63 8.80 -18.37
CA PRO A 85 16.93 8.11 -18.43
C PRO A 85 18.06 9.13 -18.47
N ILE A 86 19.23 8.75 -17.95
CA ILE A 86 20.42 9.59 -18.05
C ILE A 86 20.88 9.52 -19.50
N ASP A 87 20.86 10.66 -20.19
CA ASP A 87 21.21 10.75 -21.61
C ASP A 87 22.59 10.12 -21.90
N GLY A 88 22.56 8.95 -22.52
CA GLY A 88 23.68 8.45 -23.28
C GLY A 88 23.59 9.02 -24.69
N VAL A 89 24.24 10.16 -24.93
CA VAL A 89 24.44 10.78 -26.26
C VAL A 89 23.10 11.22 -26.93
N GLU A 90 22.90 12.53 -27.06
CA GLU A 90 21.96 13.10 -28.05
C GLU A 90 22.26 12.45 -29.42
N LEU A 91 21.46 11.43 -29.75
CA LEU A 91 21.44 10.94 -31.12
C LEU A 91 20.72 11.99 -31.94
N ASP A 92 21.49 12.62 -32.88
CA ASP A 92 20.95 13.56 -33.83
C ASP A 92 19.64 13.02 -34.43
N ALA A 93 18.59 13.86 -34.48
CA ALA A 93 17.29 13.47 -35.01
C ALA A 93 17.38 12.87 -36.45
N GLU A 94 18.41 13.24 -37.19
CA GLU A 94 18.76 12.70 -38.50
C GLU A 94 19.34 11.28 -38.42
N PHE A 95 20.11 10.94 -37.40
CA PHE A 95 20.59 9.60 -37.11
C PHE A 95 19.50 8.68 -36.59
N VAL A 96 18.57 9.20 -35.76
CA VAL A 96 17.37 8.47 -35.30
C VAL A 96 16.45 8.10 -36.50
N ALA A 97 16.30 9.00 -37.47
CA ALA A 97 15.50 8.72 -38.67
C ALA A 97 16.15 7.67 -39.60
N GLU A 98 17.47 7.62 -39.66
CA GLU A 98 18.22 6.65 -40.46
C GLU A 98 18.25 5.26 -39.80
N VAL A 99 18.27 5.19 -38.47
CA VAL A 99 18.26 3.96 -37.67
C VAL A 99 16.82 3.44 -37.43
N ALA A 100 15.80 4.28 -37.55
CA ALA A 100 14.38 3.87 -37.45
C ALA A 100 13.93 2.87 -38.53
N GLY A 101 14.76 2.63 -39.55
CA GLY A 101 14.62 1.52 -40.50
C GLY A 101 15.15 0.17 -40.03
N THR A 102 15.94 0.16 -38.94
CA THR A 102 16.40 -1.04 -38.24
C THR A 102 15.81 -0.95 -36.85
N MET A 103 14.86 -1.87 -36.52
CA MET A 103 14.16 -1.97 -35.25
C MET A 103 15.08 -1.69 -34.06
N THR A 104 15.20 -0.41 -33.67
CA THR A 104 15.63 -0.04 -32.33
C THR A 104 14.43 -0.35 -31.45
N THR A 105 14.51 -1.40 -30.64
CA THR A 105 13.57 -1.67 -29.58
C THR A 105 13.61 -0.48 -28.64
N LEU A 106 12.61 0.39 -28.68
CA LEU A 106 12.48 1.48 -27.71
C LEU A 106 12.50 0.86 -26.31
N GLU A 107 13.40 1.34 -25.47
CA GLU A 107 13.41 0.94 -24.05
C GLU A 107 12.04 1.21 -23.42
N PRO A 108 11.48 0.26 -22.69
CA PRO A 108 10.14 0.43 -22.13
C PRO A 108 10.13 1.48 -21.01
N THR A 109 9.07 2.27 -20.94
CA THR A 109 8.78 3.10 -19.78
C THR A 109 8.24 2.23 -18.65
N ILE A 110 8.82 2.34 -17.46
CA ILE A 110 8.37 1.60 -16.28
C ILE A 110 7.37 2.45 -15.50
N VAL A 111 6.15 1.96 -15.31
CA VAL A 111 5.09 2.65 -14.55
C VAL A 111 4.82 1.93 -13.25
N PHE A 112 4.98 2.63 -12.13
CA PHE A 112 4.87 2.09 -10.78
C PHE A 112 3.51 2.42 -10.15
N VAL A 113 2.81 1.39 -9.67
CA VAL A 113 1.47 1.46 -9.09
C VAL A 113 1.49 0.96 -7.65
N HIS A 114 1.39 1.87 -6.68
CA HIS A 114 1.54 1.57 -5.25
C HIS A 114 0.34 0.88 -4.62
N GLY A 115 0.51 0.42 -3.36
CA GLY A 115 -0.50 -0.27 -2.58
C GLY A 115 -1.47 0.63 -1.82
N PHE A 116 -2.48 0.02 -1.22
CA PHE A 116 -3.46 0.67 -0.36
C PHE A 116 -2.83 1.31 0.87
N CYS A 117 -3.27 2.50 1.23
CA CYS A 117 -2.72 3.33 2.32
C CYS A 117 -1.24 3.70 2.17
N LEU A 118 -0.66 3.49 1.02
CA LEU A 118 0.71 3.88 0.67
C LEU A 118 0.67 5.04 -0.33
N ASP A 119 1.82 5.46 -0.80
CA ASP A 119 2.00 6.41 -1.89
C ASP A 119 3.16 5.94 -2.80
N MET A 120 3.52 6.72 -3.81
CA MET A 120 4.61 6.37 -4.74
C MET A 120 5.95 6.11 -4.03
N GLY A 121 6.14 6.62 -2.83
CA GLY A 121 7.30 6.37 -1.99
C GLY A 121 7.49 4.89 -1.60
N THR A 122 6.47 4.05 -1.79
CA THR A 122 6.59 2.59 -1.65
C THR A 122 7.74 2.02 -2.47
N PHE A 123 8.04 2.64 -3.62
CA PHE A 123 9.11 2.22 -4.53
C PHE A 123 10.40 3.02 -4.37
N HIS A 124 10.66 3.57 -3.18
CA HIS A 124 11.82 4.41 -2.88
C HIS A 124 13.15 3.80 -3.34
N PHE A 125 13.42 2.55 -2.98
CA PHE A 125 14.69 1.89 -3.34
C PHE A 125 14.74 1.43 -4.80
N GLN A 126 13.62 1.06 -5.40
CA GLN A 126 13.53 0.74 -6.84
C GLN A 126 13.84 1.99 -7.66
N ARG A 127 13.21 3.12 -7.32
CA ARG A 127 13.46 4.41 -7.95
C ARG A 127 14.93 4.82 -7.79
N LYS A 128 15.48 4.74 -6.57
CA LYS A 128 16.87 5.08 -6.27
C LYS A 128 17.86 4.28 -7.12
N GLU A 129 17.67 2.96 -7.18
CA GLU A 129 18.58 2.07 -7.93
C GLU A 129 18.42 2.24 -9.44
N LEU A 130 17.20 2.30 -9.97
CA LEU A 130 16.97 2.47 -11.40
C LEU A 130 17.41 3.86 -11.90
N THR A 131 17.22 4.93 -11.09
CA THR A 131 17.78 6.26 -11.40
C THR A 131 19.33 6.23 -11.43
N ARG A 132 19.96 5.51 -10.49
CA ARG A 132 21.43 5.36 -10.49
C ARG A 132 21.94 4.63 -11.73
N ARG A 133 21.19 3.68 -12.26
CA ARG A 133 21.51 3.01 -13.54
C ARG A 133 21.31 3.93 -14.74
N GLY A 134 20.24 4.70 -14.72
CA GLY A 134 19.92 5.65 -15.77
C GLY A 134 19.39 5.04 -17.08
N ASP A 135 19.03 3.76 -17.07
CA ASP A 135 18.67 3.02 -18.28
C ASP A 135 17.22 3.24 -18.73
N TYR A 136 16.32 3.61 -17.80
CA TYR A 136 14.87 3.57 -18.03
C TYR A 136 14.18 4.90 -17.70
N ARG A 137 13.23 5.26 -18.54
CA ARG A 137 12.20 6.24 -18.19
C ARG A 137 11.22 5.62 -17.18
N MET A 138 10.94 6.33 -16.10
CA MET A 138 10.07 5.85 -15.03
C MET A 138 8.95 6.85 -14.73
N VAL A 139 7.75 6.33 -14.50
CA VAL A 139 6.56 7.10 -14.09
C VAL A 139 6.09 6.58 -12.75
N PHE A 140 5.97 7.49 -11.79
CA PHE A 140 5.41 7.25 -10.46
C PHE A 140 4.19 8.12 -10.27
N TYR A 141 3.11 7.59 -9.73
CA TYR A 141 1.93 8.39 -9.42
C TYR A 141 1.29 7.94 -8.12
N ASP A 142 0.62 8.86 -7.47
CA ASP A 142 -0.21 8.56 -6.31
C ASP A 142 -1.61 8.17 -6.79
N GLN A 143 -2.12 7.02 -6.39
CA GLN A 143 -3.47 6.56 -6.75
C GLN A 143 -4.54 7.47 -6.12
N PRO A 144 -5.77 7.55 -6.69
CA PRO A 144 -6.85 8.37 -6.15
C PRO A 144 -7.04 8.21 -4.63
N GLY A 145 -7.07 9.34 -3.91
CA GLY A 145 -7.24 9.40 -2.47
C GLY A 145 -6.01 9.09 -1.63
N HIS A 146 -4.85 8.90 -2.26
CA HIS A 146 -3.58 8.61 -1.61
C HIS A 146 -2.53 9.69 -1.90
N GLY A 147 -1.50 9.78 -1.06
CA GLY A 147 -0.37 10.68 -1.23
C GLY A 147 -0.80 12.13 -1.51
N ARG A 148 -0.41 12.65 -2.66
CA ARG A 148 -0.69 14.01 -3.15
C ARG A 148 -1.86 14.08 -4.13
N SER A 149 -2.43 12.93 -4.53
CA SER A 149 -3.57 12.87 -5.45
C SER A 149 -4.89 13.24 -4.78
N GLY A 150 -5.81 13.78 -5.60
CA GLY A 150 -7.18 14.05 -5.24
C GLY A 150 -7.97 12.80 -4.88
N ARG A 151 -9.12 12.99 -4.25
CA ARG A 151 -10.09 11.91 -4.02
C ARG A 151 -10.91 11.70 -5.28
N LEU A 152 -11.41 10.48 -5.48
CA LEU A 152 -12.31 10.20 -6.58
C LEU A 152 -13.53 11.15 -6.52
N GLU A 153 -13.66 11.98 -7.55
CA GLU A 153 -14.76 12.96 -7.66
C GLU A 153 -16.10 12.26 -7.86
N SER A 154 -16.10 11.11 -8.55
CA SER A 154 -17.28 10.23 -8.65
C SER A 154 -17.76 9.71 -7.31
N GLY A 155 -16.88 9.63 -6.32
CA GLY A 155 -17.11 8.97 -5.02
C GLY A 155 -17.22 7.44 -5.10
N GLU A 156 -16.95 6.85 -6.26
CA GLU A 156 -16.98 5.41 -6.51
C GLU A 156 -15.61 4.78 -6.26
N TYR A 157 -15.34 4.39 -5.03
CA TYR A 157 -14.08 3.78 -4.60
C TYR A 157 -14.02 2.29 -4.95
N GLU A 158 -14.05 2.02 -6.26
CA GLU A 158 -14.03 0.66 -6.83
C GLU A 158 -12.78 0.45 -7.67
N LEU A 159 -12.29 -0.79 -7.78
CA LEU A 159 -11.10 -1.09 -8.57
C LEU A 159 -11.20 -0.67 -10.06
N PRO A 160 -12.37 -0.75 -10.73
CA PRO A 160 -12.50 -0.21 -12.10
C PRO A 160 -12.15 1.27 -12.20
N ALA A 161 -12.53 2.10 -11.22
CA ALA A 161 -12.15 3.52 -11.22
C ALA A 161 -10.63 3.72 -11.11
N LEU A 162 -9.93 2.84 -10.39
CA LEU A 162 -8.46 2.83 -10.34
C LEU A 162 -7.84 2.37 -11.67
N GLY A 163 -8.48 1.43 -12.37
CA GLY A 163 -8.08 1.00 -13.71
C GLY A 163 -8.16 2.15 -14.73
N GLU A 164 -9.25 2.93 -14.71
CA GLU A 164 -9.41 4.12 -15.54
C GLU A 164 -8.44 5.24 -15.15
N ALA A 165 -8.15 5.40 -13.86
CA ALA A 165 -7.14 6.34 -13.39
C ALA A 165 -5.74 5.97 -13.91
N LEU A 166 -5.36 4.68 -13.86
CA LEU A 166 -4.12 4.20 -14.47
C LEU A 166 -4.10 4.47 -15.99
N LYS A 167 -5.21 4.21 -16.69
CA LYS A 167 -5.30 4.53 -18.12
C LYS A 167 -5.02 6.01 -18.39
N SER A 168 -5.64 6.91 -17.60
CA SER A 168 -5.41 8.35 -17.75
C SER A 168 -3.94 8.73 -17.57
N VAL A 169 -3.26 8.11 -16.61
CA VAL A 169 -1.81 8.30 -16.41
C VAL A 169 -1.03 7.81 -17.63
N LEU A 170 -1.34 6.61 -18.15
CA LEU A 170 -0.65 6.04 -19.31
C LEU A 170 -0.85 6.88 -20.58
N ASP A 171 -2.07 7.34 -20.83
CA ASP A 171 -2.41 8.14 -22.00
C ASP A 171 -1.67 9.49 -22.00
N GLU A 172 -1.52 10.13 -20.82
CA GLU A 172 -0.85 11.42 -20.70
C GLU A 172 0.67 11.31 -20.64
N THR A 173 1.19 10.32 -19.89
CA THR A 173 2.65 10.26 -19.63
C THR A 173 3.39 9.33 -20.56
N VAL A 174 2.73 8.35 -21.16
CA VAL A 174 3.32 7.37 -22.08
C VAL A 174 2.39 7.21 -23.29
N PRO A 175 2.15 8.27 -24.10
CA PRO A 175 1.21 8.20 -25.24
C PRO A 175 1.63 7.17 -26.29
N GLU A 176 2.93 6.93 -26.42
CA GLU A 176 3.51 5.98 -27.38
C GLU A 176 4.61 5.12 -26.72
N GLY A 177 4.96 4.01 -27.36
CA GLY A 177 6.04 3.12 -26.94
C GLY A 177 5.63 2.04 -25.95
N PRO A 178 6.57 1.12 -25.64
CA PRO A 178 6.34 -0.02 -24.77
C PRO A 178 6.30 0.37 -23.28
N ILE A 179 5.51 -0.35 -22.50
CA ILE A 179 5.27 -0.10 -21.08
C ILE A 179 5.55 -1.37 -20.28
N VAL A 180 6.27 -1.23 -19.16
CA VAL A 180 6.31 -2.23 -18.09
C VAL A 180 5.48 -1.72 -16.92
N LEU A 181 4.48 -2.48 -16.48
CA LEU A 181 3.69 -2.15 -15.31
C LEU A 181 4.24 -2.88 -14.07
N VAL A 182 4.53 -2.14 -13.01
CA VAL A 182 4.98 -2.67 -11.72
C VAL A 182 3.97 -2.32 -10.64
N GLY A 183 3.22 -3.30 -10.13
CA GLY A 183 2.14 -3.08 -9.16
C GLY A 183 2.35 -3.80 -7.85
N HIS A 184 2.29 -3.04 -6.74
CA HIS A 184 2.33 -3.58 -5.40
C HIS A 184 0.93 -3.64 -4.78
N SER A 185 0.54 -4.80 -4.22
CA SER A 185 -0.70 -4.96 -3.44
C SER A 185 -1.93 -4.47 -4.23
N MET A 186 -2.64 -3.44 -3.76
CA MET A 186 -3.74 -2.80 -4.50
C MET A 186 -3.31 -2.33 -5.89
N GLY A 187 -2.05 -1.92 -6.08
CA GLY A 187 -1.51 -1.56 -7.41
C GLY A 187 -1.58 -2.72 -8.41
N GLY A 188 -1.27 -3.93 -7.99
CA GLY A 188 -1.48 -5.12 -8.82
C GLY A 188 -2.96 -5.40 -9.11
N MET A 189 -3.86 -5.12 -8.16
CA MET A 189 -5.31 -5.21 -8.38
C MET A 189 -5.82 -4.12 -9.34
N THR A 190 -5.23 -2.93 -9.29
CA THR A 190 -5.45 -1.83 -10.25
C THR A 190 -5.06 -2.26 -11.67
N MET A 191 -3.87 -2.88 -11.81
CA MET A 191 -3.42 -3.43 -13.10
C MET A 191 -4.37 -4.51 -13.63
N MET A 192 -4.91 -5.38 -12.77
CA MET A 192 -5.92 -6.37 -13.15
C MET A 192 -7.24 -5.71 -13.56
N ALA A 193 -7.66 -4.62 -12.89
CA ALA A 193 -8.84 -3.87 -13.30
C ALA A 193 -8.64 -3.18 -14.65
N PHE A 194 -7.48 -2.58 -14.87
CA PHE A 194 -7.09 -2.02 -16.16
C PHE A 194 -7.09 -3.11 -17.27
N ALA A 195 -6.53 -4.28 -16.99
CA ALA A 195 -6.51 -5.39 -17.95
C ALA A 195 -7.90 -5.95 -18.29
N GLU A 196 -8.84 -5.88 -17.34
CA GLU A 196 -10.24 -6.26 -17.59
C GLU A 196 -10.95 -5.26 -18.50
N GLN A 197 -10.67 -3.96 -18.34
CA GLN A 197 -11.30 -2.87 -19.08
C GLN A 197 -10.63 -2.64 -20.43
N HIS A 198 -9.30 -2.80 -20.51
CA HIS A 198 -8.46 -2.47 -21.67
C HIS A 198 -7.51 -3.62 -22.02
N PRO A 199 -8.02 -4.82 -22.32
CA PRO A 199 -7.18 -5.98 -22.61
C PRO A 199 -6.30 -5.80 -23.86
N GLU A 200 -6.67 -4.90 -24.76
CA GLU A 200 -5.93 -4.56 -25.99
C GLU A 200 -4.55 -3.95 -25.72
N TYR A 201 -4.31 -3.37 -24.56
CA TYR A 201 -2.99 -2.84 -24.21
C TYR A 201 -1.95 -3.93 -24.00
N PHE A 202 -2.38 -5.13 -23.59
CA PHE A 202 -1.48 -6.21 -23.19
C PHE A 202 -0.98 -7.02 -24.37
N GLY A 203 0.35 -7.11 -24.52
CA GLY A 203 1.02 -7.73 -25.66
C GLY A 203 1.30 -6.78 -26.82
N ASP A 204 0.66 -5.60 -26.82
CA ASP A 204 0.95 -4.50 -27.76
C ASP A 204 1.80 -3.42 -27.07
N ARG A 205 1.17 -2.64 -26.17
CA ARG A 205 1.80 -1.56 -25.42
C ARG A 205 2.40 -2.03 -24.09
N VAL A 206 1.65 -2.80 -23.29
CA VAL A 206 2.14 -3.41 -22.08
C VAL A 206 2.91 -4.67 -22.44
N VAL A 207 4.24 -4.53 -22.47
CA VAL A 207 5.17 -5.59 -22.90
C VAL A 207 5.63 -6.48 -21.75
N ALA A 208 5.43 -6.06 -20.51
CA ALA A 208 5.68 -6.89 -19.32
C ALA A 208 4.91 -6.39 -18.09
N THR A 209 4.71 -7.29 -17.13
CA THR A 209 4.05 -6.97 -15.85
C THR A 209 4.81 -7.55 -14.67
N VAL A 210 4.91 -6.77 -13.59
CA VAL A 210 5.49 -7.19 -12.30
C VAL A 210 4.44 -7.06 -11.21
N LEU A 211 4.08 -8.16 -10.58
CA LEU A 211 3.06 -8.27 -9.55
C LEU A 211 3.74 -8.55 -8.20
N ILE A 212 3.79 -7.56 -7.32
CA ILE A 212 4.47 -7.65 -6.03
C ILE A 212 3.44 -7.75 -4.91
N SER A 213 3.47 -8.82 -4.10
CA SER A 213 2.63 -8.97 -2.89
C SER A 213 1.16 -8.59 -3.15
N THR A 214 0.53 -9.18 -4.17
CA THR A 214 -0.83 -8.84 -4.61
C THR A 214 -1.76 -10.05 -4.66
N SER A 215 -3.02 -9.82 -5.02
CA SER A 215 -4.06 -10.84 -5.09
C SER A 215 -5.02 -10.57 -6.24
N GLY A 216 -5.49 -11.63 -6.90
CA GLY A 216 -6.59 -11.54 -7.87
C GLY A 216 -7.98 -11.65 -7.23
N GLY A 217 -8.08 -11.79 -5.90
CA GLY A 217 -9.34 -11.91 -5.17
C GLY A 217 -9.23 -12.76 -3.90
N ARG A 218 -10.37 -13.03 -3.27
CA ARG A 218 -10.51 -13.93 -2.10
C ARG A 218 -9.79 -13.40 -0.84
N LEU A 219 -9.63 -12.08 -0.71
CA LEU A 219 -9.02 -11.47 0.48
C LEU A 219 -9.89 -11.71 1.74
N GLU A 220 -11.20 -11.93 1.59
CA GLU A 220 -12.11 -12.29 2.68
C GLU A 220 -11.78 -13.63 3.33
N GLU A 221 -11.08 -14.52 2.63
CA GLU A 221 -10.61 -15.80 3.14
C GLU A 221 -9.33 -15.66 3.97
N THR A 222 -8.61 -14.54 3.81
CA THR A 222 -7.40 -14.26 4.54
C THR A 222 -7.74 -13.93 5.98
N LYS A 223 -7.34 -14.79 6.90
CA LYS A 223 -7.44 -14.51 8.33
C LYS A 223 -6.37 -13.49 8.67
N PHE A 224 -6.61 -12.21 8.34
CA PHE A 224 -5.82 -11.14 8.95
C PHE A 224 -5.83 -11.41 10.43
N GLY A 225 -4.72 -11.64 11.09
CA GLY A 225 -4.66 -11.82 12.54
C GLY A 225 -5.26 -10.65 13.35
N LEU A 226 -6.01 -9.78 12.68
CA LEU A 226 -6.97 -8.85 13.26
C LEU A 226 -8.04 -9.67 14.01
N PRO A 227 -8.30 -9.39 15.29
CA PRO A 227 -9.38 -10.04 16.00
C PRO A 227 -10.61 -10.07 15.11
N ALA A 228 -11.25 -11.23 15.00
CA ALA A 228 -12.49 -11.43 14.21
C ALA A 228 -13.62 -10.42 14.56
N LEU A 229 -13.43 -9.68 15.66
CA LEU A 229 -14.25 -8.55 16.09
C LEU A 229 -14.20 -7.36 15.12
N ILE A 230 -13.06 -7.06 14.49
CA ILE A 230 -12.93 -5.95 13.52
C ILE A 230 -13.43 -6.41 12.15
N ALA A 231 -13.18 -7.66 11.77
CA ALA A 231 -13.67 -8.24 10.50
C ALA A 231 -15.21 -8.46 10.51
N LYS A 232 -15.83 -8.76 11.67
CA LYS A 232 -17.29 -8.86 11.83
C LYS A 232 -17.98 -7.53 12.14
N ALA A 233 -17.25 -6.53 12.61
CA ALA A 233 -17.75 -5.19 12.81
C ALA A 233 -17.75 -4.42 11.48
N GLY A 234 -18.45 -4.92 10.50
CA GLY A 234 -18.98 -4.08 9.44
C GLY A 234 -19.60 -2.86 10.10
N SER A 235 -18.75 -1.81 10.35
CA SER A 235 -19.23 -0.47 10.65
C SER A 235 -19.82 -0.09 12.03
N PRO A 236 -19.39 -0.53 13.21
CA PRO A 236 -19.70 0.25 14.41
C PRO A 236 -18.64 1.30 14.76
N LEU A 237 -17.46 1.35 14.07
CA LEU A 237 -16.44 2.36 14.35
C LEU A 237 -16.70 3.70 13.66
N LEU A 238 -17.44 3.73 12.54
CA LEU A 238 -17.84 4.98 11.85
C LEU A 238 -18.64 5.96 12.72
N PRO A 239 -19.59 5.54 13.59
CA PRO A 239 -20.26 6.48 14.50
C PRO A 239 -19.34 7.01 15.60
N LEU A 240 -18.32 6.25 16.03
CA LEU A 240 -17.35 6.69 17.04
C LEU A 240 -16.40 7.76 16.48
N VAL A 241 -15.98 7.67 15.23
CA VAL A 241 -15.17 8.68 14.56
C VAL A 241 -15.97 10.00 14.40
N ASN A 242 -17.23 9.92 14.01
CA ASN A 242 -18.11 11.10 13.90
C ASN A 242 -18.47 11.72 15.26
N SER A 243 -18.38 10.97 16.36
CA SER A 243 -18.62 11.48 17.71
C SER A 243 -17.39 12.15 18.33
N ALA A 244 -16.19 11.79 17.88
CA ALA A 244 -14.93 12.33 18.38
C ALA A 244 -14.71 13.82 18.02
N THR A 245 -15.40 14.34 17.01
CA THR A 245 -15.31 15.75 16.61
C THR A 245 -15.87 16.74 17.66
N ARG A 246 -16.52 16.24 18.72
CA ARG A 246 -17.05 17.06 19.83
C ARG A 246 -16.19 17.06 21.09
N LEU A 247 -15.03 16.40 21.07
CA LEU A 247 -14.13 16.34 22.21
C LEU A 247 -13.11 17.50 22.19
N SER A 248 -12.72 17.98 23.36
CA SER A 248 -11.75 19.08 23.49
C SER A 248 -10.38 18.71 22.90
N GLY A 249 -9.68 19.69 22.28
CA GLY A 249 -8.43 19.50 21.54
C GLY A 249 -7.36 18.66 22.27
N GLY A 250 -7.21 18.80 23.59
CA GLY A 250 -6.23 18.04 24.36
C GLY A 250 -6.52 16.54 24.51
N VAL A 251 -7.80 16.12 24.35
CA VAL A 251 -8.18 14.70 24.31
C VAL A 251 -7.90 14.13 22.92
N ILE A 252 -8.12 14.92 21.87
CA ILE A 252 -7.83 14.54 20.48
C ILE A 252 -6.32 14.34 20.29
N ASP A 253 -5.47 15.22 20.82
CA ASP A 253 -4.02 15.10 20.70
C ASP A 253 -3.47 13.86 21.46
N ARG A 254 -4.01 13.57 22.64
CA ARG A 254 -3.64 12.35 23.37
C ARG A 254 -4.11 11.08 22.67
N ALA A 255 -5.29 11.11 22.05
CA ALA A 255 -5.82 9.99 21.25
C ALA A 255 -5.00 9.80 19.97
N ARG A 256 -4.58 10.88 19.30
CA ARG A 256 -3.67 10.82 18.13
C ARG A 256 -2.33 10.19 18.49
N HIS A 257 -1.68 10.61 19.57
CA HIS A 257 -0.40 10.01 19.99
C HIS A 257 -0.53 8.55 20.42
N ALA A 258 -1.63 8.16 21.06
CA ALA A 258 -1.89 6.76 21.41
C ALA A 258 -2.21 5.91 20.15
N SER A 259 -2.89 6.50 19.16
CA SER A 259 -3.18 5.82 17.88
C SER A 259 -1.94 5.67 16.99
N SER A 260 -1.01 6.61 17.03
CA SER A 260 0.26 6.54 16.27
C SER A 260 1.15 5.39 16.70
N ASP A 261 1.33 5.17 18.02
CA ASP A 261 2.13 4.05 18.50
C ASP A 261 1.50 2.69 18.14
N LEU A 262 0.17 2.59 18.23
CA LEU A 262 -0.56 1.40 17.79
C LEU A 262 -0.47 1.21 16.27
N ALA A 263 -0.62 2.28 15.49
CA ALA A 263 -0.47 2.25 14.04
C ALA A 263 0.94 1.77 13.64
N TRP A 264 1.98 2.27 14.30
CA TRP A 264 3.36 1.81 14.10
C TRP A 264 3.54 0.32 14.39
N LEU A 265 2.96 -0.19 15.51
CA LEU A 265 2.99 -1.62 15.85
C LEU A 265 2.24 -2.49 14.83
N LEU A 266 1.10 -2.02 14.35
CA LEU A 266 0.32 -2.71 13.32
C LEU A 266 1.08 -2.72 11.98
N THR A 267 1.66 -1.59 11.57
CA THR A 267 2.51 -1.49 10.39
C THR A 267 3.69 -2.47 10.48
N ARG A 268 4.40 -2.47 11.63
CA ARG A 268 5.47 -3.43 11.89
C ARG A 268 5.00 -4.89 11.79
N ARG A 269 3.83 -5.20 12.36
CA ARG A 269 3.31 -6.57 12.47
C ARG A 269 2.84 -7.12 11.13
N TYR A 270 2.22 -6.29 10.32
CA TYR A 270 1.57 -6.72 9.08
C TYR A 270 2.37 -6.38 7.82
N GLY A 271 3.16 -5.32 7.87
CA GLY A 271 3.98 -4.90 6.74
C GLY A 271 5.27 -5.71 6.58
N PHE A 272 5.87 -6.17 7.70
CA PHE A 272 7.22 -6.73 7.72
C PHE A 272 7.23 -8.18 8.17
N GLY A 273 8.10 -8.98 7.56
CA GLY A 273 8.31 -10.40 7.88
C GLY A 273 9.45 -10.62 8.88
N ASP A 274 10.44 -9.73 8.92
CA ASP A 274 11.53 -9.79 9.89
C ASP A 274 10.99 -9.60 11.32
N THR A 275 11.60 -10.32 12.24
CA THR A 275 11.33 -10.18 13.68
C THR A 275 11.83 -8.83 14.23
N LYS A 276 12.80 -8.21 13.56
CA LYS A 276 13.42 -6.92 13.93
C LYS A 276 13.60 -6.01 12.70
N PRO A 277 12.50 -5.63 12.02
CA PRO A 277 12.62 -4.73 10.89
C PRO A 277 13.22 -3.39 11.29
N SER A 278 13.86 -2.70 10.35
CA SER A 278 14.37 -1.35 10.59
C SER A 278 13.27 -0.42 11.12
N PRO A 279 13.47 0.22 12.27
CA PRO A 279 12.52 1.20 12.79
C PRO A 279 12.27 2.39 11.86
N ALA A 280 13.27 2.81 11.08
CA ALA A 280 13.14 3.88 10.10
C ALA A 280 12.20 3.47 8.98
N LEU A 281 12.34 2.24 8.44
CA LEU A 281 11.42 1.69 7.44
C LEU A 281 10.00 1.57 7.97
N VAL A 282 9.82 1.03 9.19
CA VAL A 282 8.48 0.93 9.80
C VAL A 282 7.85 2.30 9.97
N SER A 283 8.63 3.31 10.39
CA SER A 283 8.15 4.68 10.56
C SER A 283 7.80 5.33 9.23
N TYR A 284 8.58 5.08 8.19
CA TYR A 284 8.29 5.55 6.83
C TYR A 284 6.98 4.99 6.28
N VAL A 285 6.77 3.68 6.42
CA VAL A 285 5.52 3.03 5.99
C VAL A 285 4.33 3.52 6.83
N GLU A 286 4.50 3.71 8.14
CA GLU A 286 3.45 4.25 9.01
C GLU A 286 3.10 5.70 8.63
N GLU A 287 4.08 6.51 8.26
CA GLU A 287 3.86 7.88 7.80
C GLU A 287 3.01 7.91 6.52
N MET A 288 3.33 7.07 5.51
CA MET A 288 2.49 6.92 4.31
C MET A 288 1.05 6.50 4.68
N ASN A 289 0.90 5.49 5.55
CA ASN A 289 -0.41 5.04 6.02
C ASN A 289 -1.21 6.16 6.69
N SER A 290 -0.55 7.02 7.47
CA SER A 290 -1.19 8.09 8.23
C SER A 290 -1.71 9.25 7.35
N ARG A 291 -1.19 9.39 6.14
CA ARG A 291 -1.62 10.40 5.16
C ARG A 291 -2.96 10.05 4.51
N THR A 292 -3.30 8.76 4.45
CA THR A 292 -4.58 8.33 3.88
C THR A 292 -5.73 8.60 4.86
N SER A 293 -6.79 9.29 4.39
CA SER A 293 -7.92 9.63 5.26
C SER A 293 -8.70 8.39 5.68
N ALA A 294 -9.26 8.43 6.90
CA ALA A 294 -10.10 7.33 7.40
C ALA A 294 -11.32 7.05 6.50
N GLU A 295 -11.83 8.06 5.81
CA GLU A 295 -12.91 7.90 4.83
C GLU A 295 -12.44 7.11 3.62
N THR A 296 -11.30 7.46 3.01
CA THR A 296 -10.68 6.75 1.91
C THR A 296 -10.41 5.30 2.28
N VAL A 297 -9.83 5.07 3.49
CA VAL A 297 -9.60 3.73 4.03
C VAL A 297 -10.89 2.91 4.08
N ALA A 298 -11.95 3.45 4.68
CA ALA A 298 -13.21 2.73 4.84
C ALA A 298 -13.88 2.39 3.50
N ARG A 299 -13.78 3.27 2.52
CA ARG A 299 -14.37 3.10 1.18
C ARG A 299 -13.64 2.02 0.39
N TYR A 300 -12.30 2.08 0.30
CA TYR A 300 -11.51 1.09 -0.44
C TYR A 300 -11.52 -0.30 0.22
N LEU A 301 -11.55 -0.40 1.54
CA LEU A 301 -11.59 -1.70 2.22
C LEU A 301 -12.69 -2.60 1.68
N ARG A 302 -13.87 -2.03 1.39
CA ARG A 302 -15.00 -2.80 0.86
C ARG A 302 -14.64 -3.44 -0.47
N THR A 303 -14.15 -2.65 -1.45
CA THR A 303 -13.83 -3.16 -2.79
C THR A 303 -12.67 -4.15 -2.75
N LEU A 304 -11.65 -3.90 -1.91
CA LEU A 304 -10.52 -4.82 -1.76
C LEU A 304 -10.95 -6.20 -1.24
N TYR A 305 -11.88 -6.24 -0.27
CA TYR A 305 -12.38 -7.50 0.29
C TYR A 305 -13.29 -8.28 -0.65
N THR A 306 -13.98 -7.60 -1.57
CA THR A 306 -15.01 -8.24 -2.42
C THR A 306 -14.56 -8.43 -3.87
N HIS A 307 -13.35 -7.98 -4.24
CA HIS A 307 -12.90 -8.13 -5.61
C HIS A 307 -12.60 -9.58 -5.99
N ALA A 308 -12.82 -9.90 -7.27
CA ALA A 308 -12.54 -11.21 -7.86
C ALA A 308 -12.13 -11.02 -9.32
N ARG A 309 -10.80 -10.83 -9.56
CA ARG A 309 -10.26 -10.44 -10.87
C ARG A 309 -9.32 -11.46 -11.49
N TYR A 310 -9.33 -12.71 -11.01
CA TYR A 310 -8.57 -13.78 -11.64
C TYR A 310 -8.83 -13.92 -13.15
N PRO A 311 -10.08 -13.73 -13.67
CA PRO A 311 -10.31 -13.77 -15.10
C PRO A 311 -9.55 -12.71 -15.91
N ALA A 312 -9.27 -11.53 -15.32
CA ALA A 312 -8.51 -10.45 -15.95
C ALA A 312 -7.05 -10.84 -16.24
N LEU A 313 -6.49 -11.78 -15.46
CA LEU A 313 -5.14 -12.31 -15.68
C LEU A 313 -4.97 -12.95 -17.07
N LYS A 314 -6.07 -13.30 -17.74
CA LYS A 314 -5.99 -13.80 -19.12
C LYS A 314 -5.34 -12.78 -20.08
N ALA A 315 -5.61 -11.49 -19.90
CA ALA A 315 -4.98 -10.44 -20.70
C ALA A 315 -3.47 -10.35 -20.43
N LEU A 316 -3.06 -10.50 -19.18
CA LEU A 316 -1.64 -10.46 -18.79
C LEU A 316 -0.80 -11.60 -19.40
N ARG A 317 -1.43 -12.70 -19.86
CA ARG A 317 -0.71 -13.78 -20.56
C ARG A 317 -0.08 -13.35 -21.89
N SER A 318 -0.50 -12.24 -22.43
CA SER A 318 0.02 -11.72 -23.70
C SER A 318 1.41 -11.10 -23.58
N ALA A 319 1.92 -10.96 -22.35
CA ALA A 319 3.24 -10.38 -22.06
C ALA A 319 3.93 -11.16 -20.93
N PRO A 320 5.27 -11.19 -20.88
CA PRO A 320 6.03 -11.73 -19.75
C PRO A 320 5.54 -11.16 -18.43
N ALA A 321 5.48 -12.02 -17.42
CA ALA A 321 5.05 -11.62 -16.08
C ALA A 321 6.04 -12.11 -15.01
N LEU A 322 6.28 -11.27 -14.01
CA LEU A 322 7.04 -11.59 -12.81
C LEU A 322 6.13 -11.46 -11.59
N VAL A 323 6.09 -12.46 -10.73
CA VAL A 323 5.35 -12.46 -9.46
C VAL A 323 6.34 -12.55 -8.32
N VAL A 324 6.33 -11.55 -7.43
CA VAL A 324 7.21 -11.48 -6.25
C VAL A 324 6.36 -11.43 -4.99
N VAL A 325 6.72 -12.18 -3.96
CA VAL A 325 6.01 -12.18 -2.68
C VAL A 325 6.97 -12.49 -1.52
N GLY A 326 6.74 -11.84 -0.37
CA GLY A 326 7.40 -12.23 0.87
C GLY A 326 6.84 -13.53 1.44
N ASP A 327 7.69 -14.41 1.93
CA ASP A 327 7.27 -15.74 2.47
C ASP A 327 6.44 -15.61 3.76
N LYS A 328 6.54 -14.47 4.45
CA LYS A 328 5.79 -14.13 5.67
C LYS A 328 4.72 -13.05 5.45
N ASP A 329 4.36 -12.76 4.20
CA ASP A 329 3.30 -11.81 3.91
C ASP A 329 1.98 -12.26 4.55
N MET A 330 1.45 -11.44 5.46
CA MET A 330 0.22 -11.72 6.19
C MET A 330 -1.01 -11.04 5.58
N ILE A 331 -0.82 -10.12 4.64
CA ILE A 331 -1.89 -9.36 3.97
C ILE A 331 -2.32 -10.09 2.70
N THR A 332 -1.35 -10.42 1.85
CA THR A 332 -1.53 -11.26 0.66
C THR A 332 -0.59 -12.46 0.73
N PRO A 333 -0.90 -13.46 1.57
CA PRO A 333 -0.04 -14.64 1.74
C PRO A 333 0.34 -15.31 0.43
N VAL A 334 1.43 -16.06 0.43
CA VAL A 334 1.99 -16.79 -0.73
C VAL A 334 0.91 -17.53 -1.55
N THR A 335 -0.14 -18.03 -0.89
CA THR A 335 -1.26 -18.72 -1.55
C THR A 335 -2.00 -17.86 -2.57
N HIS A 336 -2.01 -16.52 -2.43
CA HIS A 336 -2.58 -15.61 -3.43
C HIS A 336 -1.69 -15.53 -4.68
N SER A 337 -0.37 -15.48 -4.50
CA SER A 337 0.59 -15.55 -5.61
C SER A 337 0.52 -16.90 -6.31
N GLU A 338 0.43 -18.01 -5.57
CA GLU A 338 0.24 -19.35 -6.14
C GLU A 338 -1.07 -19.44 -6.96
N GLU A 339 -2.13 -18.76 -6.53
CA GLU A 339 -3.36 -18.69 -7.32
C GLU A 339 -3.19 -17.84 -8.58
N ILE A 340 -2.47 -16.71 -8.51
CA ILE A 340 -2.10 -15.92 -9.70
C ILE A 340 -1.33 -16.79 -10.70
N LEU A 341 -0.35 -17.59 -10.25
CA LEU A 341 0.45 -18.46 -11.10
C LEU A 341 -0.37 -19.57 -11.80
N ARG A 342 -1.48 -20.03 -11.22
CA ARG A 342 -2.41 -20.93 -11.92
C ARG A 342 -3.04 -20.29 -13.14
N HIS A 343 -3.20 -18.97 -13.10
CA HIS A 343 -3.71 -18.17 -14.22
C HIS A 343 -2.60 -17.64 -15.13
N LEU A 344 -1.37 -17.55 -14.66
CA LEU A 344 -0.17 -17.11 -15.40
C LEU A 344 0.93 -18.17 -15.29
N PRO A 345 0.76 -19.33 -15.98
CA PRO A 345 1.65 -20.48 -15.80
C PRO A 345 3.09 -20.22 -16.29
N ASP A 346 3.29 -19.26 -17.17
CA ASP A 346 4.58 -18.89 -17.75
C ASP A 346 5.26 -17.73 -16.98
N ALA A 347 4.62 -17.23 -15.91
CA ALA A 347 5.19 -16.14 -15.11
C ALA A 347 6.40 -16.63 -14.31
N GLU A 348 7.44 -15.79 -14.26
CA GLU A 348 8.53 -15.98 -13.30
C GLU A 348 8.00 -15.77 -11.87
N PHE A 349 8.42 -16.63 -10.96
CA PHE A 349 7.99 -16.55 -9.56
C PHE A 349 9.14 -16.50 -8.61
N VAL A 350 9.15 -15.47 -7.76
CA VAL A 350 10.16 -15.34 -6.70
C VAL A 350 9.47 -15.16 -5.35
N LYS A 351 9.82 -16.01 -4.42
CA LYS A 351 9.43 -15.94 -3.03
C LYS A 351 10.64 -15.50 -2.20
N VAL A 352 10.59 -14.29 -1.68
CA VAL A 352 11.67 -13.68 -0.89
C VAL A 352 11.58 -14.18 0.55
N PRO A 353 12.62 -14.81 1.10
CA PRO A 353 12.60 -15.35 2.44
C PRO A 353 12.61 -14.24 3.50
N ASP A 354 12.07 -14.53 4.68
CA ASP A 354 12.04 -13.67 5.86
C ASP A 354 11.40 -12.28 5.63
N SER A 355 10.58 -12.13 4.60
CA SER A 355 9.99 -10.85 4.22
C SER A 355 8.46 -10.83 4.30
N GLY A 356 7.90 -9.64 4.56
CA GLY A 356 6.47 -9.39 4.68
C GLY A 356 5.85 -8.77 3.44
N HIS A 357 4.80 -7.98 3.67
CA HIS A 357 3.99 -7.37 2.62
C HIS A 357 4.72 -6.27 1.83
N VAL A 358 5.56 -5.49 2.49
CA VAL A 358 6.36 -4.42 1.85
C VAL A 358 7.75 -4.91 1.46
N VAL A 359 7.81 -6.07 0.80
CA VAL A 359 9.04 -6.77 0.43
C VAL A 359 10.04 -5.90 -0.31
N MET A 360 9.57 -4.96 -1.16
CA MET A 360 10.40 -4.04 -1.94
C MET A 360 11.10 -2.96 -1.08
N LEU A 361 10.62 -2.74 0.13
CA LEU A 361 11.26 -1.88 1.13
C LEU A 361 12.10 -2.70 2.12
N GLU A 362 11.61 -3.87 2.51
CA GLU A 362 12.24 -4.72 3.52
C GLU A 362 13.50 -5.44 2.99
N HIS A 363 13.44 -5.93 1.74
CA HIS A 363 14.52 -6.62 1.03
C HIS A 363 14.83 -5.92 -0.30
N ALA A 364 15.13 -4.63 -0.22
CA ALA A 364 15.25 -3.74 -1.37
C ALA A 364 16.30 -4.22 -2.39
N ASP A 365 17.49 -4.60 -1.94
CA ASP A 365 18.58 -5.04 -2.82
C ASP A 365 18.21 -6.32 -3.59
N GLU A 366 17.56 -7.28 -2.92
CA GLU A 366 17.11 -8.53 -3.54
C GLU A 366 16.01 -8.27 -4.57
N VAL A 367 15.00 -7.45 -4.21
CA VAL A 367 13.92 -7.09 -5.14
C VAL A 367 14.44 -6.28 -6.32
N ASN A 368 15.40 -5.37 -6.11
CA ASN A 368 16.05 -4.62 -7.19
C ASN A 368 16.78 -5.56 -8.15
N ALA A 369 17.56 -6.50 -7.62
CA ALA A 369 18.28 -7.48 -8.46
C ALA A 369 17.31 -8.35 -9.29
N ILE A 370 16.20 -8.79 -8.69
CA ILE A 370 15.16 -9.56 -9.37
C ILE A 370 14.49 -8.73 -10.48
N LEU A 371 14.09 -7.49 -10.17
CA LEU A 371 13.46 -6.59 -11.12
C LEU A 371 14.38 -6.27 -12.30
N ILE A 372 15.62 -5.92 -12.03
CA ILE A 372 16.62 -5.60 -13.07
C ILE A 372 16.87 -6.81 -13.97
N ALA A 373 17.09 -7.99 -13.39
CA ALA A 373 17.29 -9.21 -14.17
C ALA A 373 16.08 -9.58 -15.04
N PHE A 374 14.86 -9.24 -14.60
CA PHE A 374 13.66 -9.42 -15.41
C PHE A 374 13.59 -8.38 -16.55
N LEU A 375 13.88 -7.11 -16.28
CA LEU A 375 13.88 -6.05 -17.29
C LEU A 375 14.94 -6.29 -18.38
N GLU A 376 16.14 -6.69 -18.01
CA GLU A 376 17.23 -7.00 -18.96
C GLU A 376 16.88 -8.13 -19.94
N LYS A 377 16.04 -9.07 -19.55
CA LYS A 377 15.54 -10.13 -20.46
C LYS A 377 14.55 -9.61 -21.51
N LEU A 378 13.89 -8.48 -21.26
CA LEU A 378 12.93 -7.91 -22.20
C LEU A 378 13.61 -7.20 -23.36
N THR A 379 14.87 -6.77 -23.17
CA THR A 379 15.67 -6.01 -24.15
C THR A 379 16.77 -6.85 -24.79
N ALA A 380 16.94 -8.12 -24.35
CA ALA A 380 17.91 -9.07 -24.91
C ALA A 380 17.32 -9.83 -26.14
#